data_a5f5a5324a2f9763d8503cb0fb9cc6c8
#
_entry.id   a5f5a5324a2f9763d8503cb0fb9cc6c8
#
_cell.length_a   1.000
_cell.length_b   1.000
_cell.length_c   1.000
_cell.angle_alpha   90.00
_cell.angle_beta   90.00
_cell.angle_gamma   90.00
#
_symmetry.space_group_name_H-M   'P 1'
#
loop_
_entity.id
_entity.type
_entity.pdbx_description
1 polymer ?
#
loop_
_entity_poly.entity_id
_entity_poly.type
_entity_poly.pdbx_seq_one_letter_code
_entity_poly.pdbx_strand_id
1 'polypeptide(L)'
;MSFAVEKCELIHFNKGRRQWKNEVKLSMPGPNQGHTAIEPTDSYRFLGIWLDRRLSWKAHRTAVEKKLKTQDFALSRIAAKTWGPGLIRAREVYTKCIRSAIAYGASSFHLPTHAEDKPKGITERLSKAQNRSLRIVAGAYKATPIRSLETETWVPPLDLYLNKRLADFEARLGTPLQGSSTTGVPKTTGAIIAQACNKLARRFQVQRRRSRRVQYPQPPTDMEKSTIAVNTWATQGNTTDQALERSWEVRWNHVFRSLSRQTQGSIPPQPADEQPSFSDQILRLHEGLTKAQSSLLVQARTGVIGLRDFLFKVKARRIPTPYCGCGRGRETVEHLVIWCPNPPKLRTWNTAEIRSRRDLYKVLHGGTKGNKLNLCRAVICWLLGSGRLPEYRLAAKLQLEL
;
A
#
# COMPACT_ATOMS: atom_id res chain seq x y z
N MET A 1 -2.81 -22.42 -42.84
CA MET A 1 -2.43 -21.37 -41.85
C MET A 1 -0.92 -21.15 -41.99
N SER A 2 -0.49 -19.92 -42.25
CA SER A 2 0.92 -19.55 -42.26
C SER A 2 1.29 -18.88 -40.93
N PHE A 3 2.43 -19.22 -40.37
CA PHE A 3 2.96 -18.56 -39.18
C PHE A 3 3.66 -17.25 -39.58
N ALA A 4 3.37 -16.16 -38.88
CA ALA A 4 4.08 -14.90 -39.03
C ALA A 4 5.44 -15.03 -38.31
N VAL A 5 6.50 -15.33 -39.07
CA VAL A 5 7.85 -15.59 -38.52
C VAL A 5 8.37 -14.38 -37.72
N GLU A 6 8.03 -13.16 -38.12
CA GLU A 6 8.40 -11.93 -37.45
C GLU A 6 7.75 -11.76 -36.03
N LYS A 7 6.75 -12.58 -35.71
CA LYS A 7 6.11 -12.61 -34.38
C LYS A 7 6.58 -13.77 -33.52
N CYS A 8 7.46 -14.61 -34.07
CA CYS A 8 8.02 -15.74 -33.33
C CYS A 8 9.29 -15.28 -32.59
N GLU A 9 9.35 -15.61 -31.32
CA GLU A 9 10.53 -15.33 -30.50
C GLU A 9 10.97 -16.62 -29.78
N LEU A 10 12.28 -16.77 -29.63
CA LEU A 10 12.89 -17.93 -28.99
C LEU A 10 13.54 -17.50 -27.67
N ILE A 11 13.27 -18.23 -26.60
CA ILE A 11 13.94 -18.03 -25.31
C ILE A 11 14.44 -19.35 -24.76
N HIS A 12 15.69 -19.40 -24.35
CA HIS A 12 16.29 -20.54 -23.67
C HIS A 12 16.27 -20.33 -22.15
N PHE A 13 15.53 -21.16 -21.44
CA PHE A 13 15.52 -21.10 -19.97
C PHE A 13 16.73 -21.84 -19.38
N ASN A 14 17.52 -21.15 -18.57
CA ASN A 14 18.71 -21.69 -17.94
C ASN A 14 18.73 -21.46 -16.42
N LYS A 15 18.93 -22.54 -15.64
CA LYS A 15 19.12 -22.48 -14.20
C LYS A 15 20.54 -22.18 -13.75
N GLY A 16 21.55 -22.45 -14.60
CA GLY A 16 22.96 -22.34 -14.28
C GLY A 16 23.52 -20.93 -14.42
N ARG A 17 24.68 -20.70 -13.76
CA ARG A 17 25.49 -19.48 -13.98
C ARG A 17 26.34 -19.55 -15.26
N ARG A 18 26.52 -20.74 -15.82
CA ARG A 18 27.29 -20.93 -17.03
C ARG A 18 26.54 -20.36 -18.21
N GLN A 19 27.19 -19.51 -19.00
CA GLN A 19 26.69 -19.09 -20.30
C GLN A 19 26.71 -20.31 -21.23
N TRP A 20 25.61 -20.49 -21.93
CA TRP A 20 25.57 -21.48 -23.02
C TRP A 20 26.43 -20.97 -24.14
N LYS A 21 27.48 -21.72 -24.50
CA LYS A 21 28.38 -21.36 -25.63
C LYS A 21 27.74 -21.63 -26.98
N ASN A 22 26.78 -22.56 -27.03
CA ASN A 22 26.07 -22.92 -28.28
C ASN A 22 24.57 -22.67 -28.06
N GLU A 23 24.11 -21.52 -28.54
CA GLU A 23 22.68 -21.21 -28.54
C GLU A 23 22.04 -21.84 -29.79
N VAL A 24 21.07 -22.72 -29.57
CA VAL A 24 20.28 -23.32 -30.66
C VAL A 24 19.40 -22.25 -31.25
N LYS A 25 19.51 -22.05 -32.56
CA LYS A 25 18.64 -21.19 -33.37
C LYS A 25 17.48 -21.99 -33.89
N LEU A 26 16.30 -21.38 -33.98
CA LEU A 26 15.15 -22.02 -34.63
C LEU A 26 15.08 -21.56 -36.07
N SER A 27 15.09 -22.52 -37.00
CA SER A 27 14.90 -22.24 -38.44
C SER A 27 13.42 -22.47 -38.77
N MET A 28 12.74 -21.45 -39.27
CA MET A 28 11.33 -21.54 -39.67
C MET A 28 11.18 -21.21 -41.17
N PRO A 29 10.23 -21.89 -41.88
CA PRO A 29 9.96 -21.57 -43.29
C PRO A 29 9.42 -20.13 -43.40
N GLY A 30 10.07 -19.33 -44.18
CA GLY A 30 9.64 -17.96 -44.52
C GLY A 30 8.66 -17.93 -45.70
N PRO A 31 8.05 -16.76 -45.99
CA PRO A 31 6.99 -16.64 -47.00
C PRO A 31 7.46 -16.94 -48.42
N ASN A 32 8.78 -16.88 -48.73
CA ASN A 32 9.35 -17.04 -50.07
C ASN A 32 10.17 -18.34 -50.20
N GLN A 33 9.73 -19.46 -49.62
CA GLN A 33 10.45 -20.74 -49.60
C GLN A 33 11.86 -20.69 -48.96
N GLY A 34 12.24 -19.57 -48.39
CA GLY A 34 13.48 -19.41 -47.62
C GLY A 34 13.29 -19.81 -46.15
N HIS A 35 14.39 -20.10 -45.47
CA HIS A 35 14.41 -20.34 -44.04
C HIS A 35 14.88 -19.10 -43.31
N THR A 36 14.09 -18.65 -42.32
CA THR A 36 14.44 -17.55 -41.43
C THR A 36 14.94 -18.12 -40.11
N ALA A 37 16.16 -17.79 -39.70
CA ALA A 37 16.72 -18.18 -38.42
C ALA A 37 16.26 -17.21 -37.34
N ILE A 38 15.63 -17.74 -36.25
CA ILE A 38 15.22 -16.98 -35.08
C ILE A 38 16.32 -17.11 -34.04
N GLU A 39 16.90 -15.98 -33.64
CA GLU A 39 17.91 -15.90 -32.59
C GLU A 39 17.26 -15.93 -31.23
N PRO A 40 17.90 -16.59 -30.23
CA PRO A 40 17.38 -16.57 -28.85
C PRO A 40 17.50 -15.19 -28.21
N THR A 41 16.42 -14.75 -27.56
CA THR A 41 16.38 -13.48 -26.83
C THR A 41 16.60 -13.69 -25.34
N ASP A 42 17.12 -12.66 -24.64
CA ASP A 42 17.33 -12.70 -23.19
C ASP A 42 16.03 -12.58 -22.38
N SER A 43 15.01 -11.95 -22.95
CA SER A 43 13.70 -11.81 -22.34
C SER A 43 12.62 -11.66 -23.41
N TYR A 44 11.46 -12.23 -23.13
CA TYR A 44 10.31 -12.22 -24.02
C TYR A 44 9.03 -11.86 -23.30
N ARG A 45 8.12 -11.16 -23.97
CA ARG A 45 6.82 -10.79 -23.46
C ARG A 45 5.75 -11.79 -23.88
N PHE A 46 5.34 -12.66 -22.95
CA PHE A 46 4.28 -13.63 -23.17
C PHE A 46 2.99 -13.23 -22.41
N LEU A 47 1.89 -13.05 -23.12
CA LEU A 47 0.59 -12.63 -22.55
C LEU A 47 0.70 -11.45 -21.58
N GLY A 48 1.54 -10.48 -21.92
CA GLY A 48 1.74 -9.28 -21.10
C GLY A 48 2.74 -9.41 -19.95
N ILE A 49 3.27 -10.61 -19.70
CA ILE A 49 4.28 -10.90 -18.67
C ILE A 49 5.65 -11.05 -19.36
N TRP A 50 6.66 -10.38 -18.81
CA TRP A 50 8.03 -10.53 -19.29
C TRP A 50 8.71 -11.71 -18.61
N LEU A 51 9.11 -12.69 -19.39
CA LEU A 51 9.91 -13.82 -18.96
C LEU A 51 11.37 -13.55 -19.31
N ASP A 52 12.28 -13.77 -18.38
CA ASP A 52 13.71 -13.73 -18.62
C ASP A 52 14.32 -15.13 -18.54
N ARG A 53 15.48 -15.35 -19.18
CA ARG A 53 16.15 -16.66 -19.29
C ARG A 53 16.32 -17.41 -18.00
N ARG A 54 16.40 -16.68 -16.86
CA ARG A 54 16.59 -17.25 -15.51
C ARG A 54 15.29 -17.31 -14.70
N LEU A 55 14.17 -16.85 -15.26
CA LEU A 55 12.92 -16.63 -14.53
C LEU A 55 13.13 -15.84 -13.25
N SER A 56 14.03 -14.84 -13.30
CA SER A 56 14.35 -13.98 -12.15
C SER A 56 13.35 -12.85 -11.98
N TRP A 57 12.44 -12.68 -12.95
CA TRP A 57 11.44 -11.62 -13.00
C TRP A 57 12.02 -10.20 -13.10
N LYS A 58 13.31 -10.07 -13.41
CA LYS A 58 13.97 -8.77 -13.52
C LYS A 58 13.41 -7.96 -14.70
N ALA A 59 13.22 -8.59 -15.84
CA ALA A 59 12.65 -7.95 -17.03
C ALA A 59 11.21 -7.48 -16.76
N HIS A 60 10.37 -8.35 -16.19
CA HIS A 60 8.99 -8.01 -15.80
C HIS A 60 8.94 -6.85 -14.81
N ARG A 61 9.74 -6.93 -13.75
CA ARG A 61 9.86 -5.85 -12.76
C ARG A 61 10.20 -4.51 -13.42
N THR A 62 11.22 -4.48 -14.27
CA THR A 62 11.66 -3.25 -14.95
C THR A 62 10.55 -2.66 -15.82
N ALA A 63 9.83 -3.51 -16.57
CA ALA A 63 8.70 -3.08 -17.38
C ALA A 63 7.55 -2.51 -16.54
N VAL A 64 7.19 -3.19 -15.45
CA VAL A 64 6.15 -2.72 -14.52
C VAL A 64 6.57 -1.43 -13.82
N GLU A 65 7.80 -1.33 -13.31
CA GLU A 65 8.31 -0.10 -12.67
C GLU A 65 8.29 1.09 -13.63
N LYS A 66 8.63 0.91 -14.92
CA LYS A 66 8.53 1.95 -15.96
C LYS A 66 7.09 2.40 -16.14
N LYS A 67 6.16 1.46 -16.29
CA LYS A 67 4.72 1.76 -16.40
C LYS A 67 4.20 2.51 -15.19
N LEU A 68 4.57 2.08 -13.98
CA LEU A 68 4.15 2.71 -12.74
C LEU A 68 4.68 4.14 -12.60
N LYS A 69 5.91 4.43 -13.02
CA LYS A 69 6.43 5.80 -13.02
C LYS A 69 5.58 6.72 -13.90
N THR A 70 5.19 6.26 -15.09
CA THR A 70 4.30 7.02 -15.98
C THR A 70 2.92 7.23 -15.34
N GLN A 71 2.36 6.20 -14.72
CA GLN A 71 1.06 6.29 -14.03
C GLN A 71 1.12 7.17 -12.78
N ASP A 72 2.19 7.10 -11.98
CA ASP A 72 2.42 7.98 -10.82
C ASP A 72 2.53 9.45 -11.28
N PHE A 73 3.24 9.68 -12.39
CA PHE A 73 3.33 11.03 -12.97
C PHE A 73 1.97 11.54 -13.43
N ALA A 74 1.18 10.73 -14.15
CA ALA A 74 -0.16 11.08 -14.55
C ALA A 74 -1.07 11.36 -13.32
N LEU A 75 -1.01 10.50 -12.29
CA LEU A 75 -1.74 10.70 -11.04
C LEU A 75 -1.33 12.02 -10.35
N SER A 76 -0.04 12.35 -10.32
CA SER A 76 0.44 13.58 -9.70
C SER A 76 0.00 14.85 -10.43
N ARG A 77 -0.30 14.73 -11.72
CA ARG A 77 -0.83 15.86 -12.53
C ARG A 77 -2.32 16.11 -12.32
N ILE A 78 -3.07 15.15 -11.83
CA ILE A 78 -4.51 15.29 -11.54
C ILE A 78 -4.79 15.39 -10.04
N ALA A 79 -3.88 14.98 -9.17
CA ALA A 79 -4.04 14.96 -7.72
C ALA A 79 -2.75 15.47 -7.03
N ALA A 80 -2.61 16.78 -6.96
CA ALA A 80 -1.53 17.41 -6.17
C ALA A 80 -1.88 17.40 -4.67
N LYS A 81 -1.04 17.97 -3.81
CA LYS A 81 -1.34 18.11 -2.38
C LYS A 81 -2.53 19.01 -2.10
N THR A 82 -2.67 20.07 -2.86
CA THR A 82 -3.57 21.21 -2.57
C THR A 82 -4.73 21.34 -3.54
N TRP A 83 -4.73 20.59 -4.61
CA TRP A 83 -5.78 20.63 -5.62
C TRP A 83 -6.01 19.28 -6.27
N GLY A 84 -7.14 19.12 -6.96
CA GLY A 84 -7.58 17.90 -7.62
C GLY A 84 -8.60 17.11 -6.79
N PRO A 85 -8.88 15.85 -7.16
CA PRO A 85 -9.86 15.03 -6.48
C PRO A 85 -9.43 14.73 -5.03
N GLY A 86 -10.39 14.76 -4.10
CA GLY A 86 -10.17 14.37 -2.72
C GLY A 86 -9.62 12.95 -2.57
N LEU A 87 -9.21 12.58 -1.36
CA LEU A 87 -8.54 11.30 -1.08
C LEU A 87 -9.33 10.10 -1.61
N ILE A 88 -10.63 10.05 -1.42
CA ILE A 88 -11.48 8.92 -1.83
C ILE A 88 -11.40 8.70 -3.34
N ARG A 89 -11.57 9.76 -4.13
CA ARG A 89 -11.52 9.67 -5.60
C ARG A 89 -10.11 9.37 -6.11
N ALA A 90 -9.09 9.98 -5.54
CA ALA A 90 -7.69 9.67 -5.87
C ALA A 90 -7.34 8.21 -5.52
N ARG A 91 -7.87 7.69 -4.41
CA ARG A 91 -7.76 6.27 -4.00
C ARG A 91 -8.43 5.34 -5.02
N GLU A 92 -9.61 5.70 -5.52
CA GLU A 92 -10.30 4.92 -6.56
C GLU A 92 -9.45 4.81 -7.82
N VAL A 93 -8.89 5.91 -8.30
CA VAL A 93 -7.98 5.92 -9.46
C VAL A 93 -6.79 4.98 -9.19
N TYR A 94 -6.16 5.10 -8.03
CA TYR A 94 -5.05 4.20 -7.67
C TYR A 94 -5.49 2.73 -7.66
N THR A 95 -6.56 2.40 -6.95
CA THR A 95 -6.96 0.99 -6.75
C THR A 95 -7.46 0.33 -8.02
N LYS A 96 -8.18 1.07 -8.87
CA LYS A 96 -8.76 0.54 -10.11
C LYS A 96 -7.73 0.49 -11.26
N CYS A 97 -6.90 1.52 -11.41
CA CYS A 97 -6.01 1.66 -12.57
C CYS A 97 -4.56 1.23 -12.26
N ILE A 98 -3.95 1.77 -11.19
CA ILE A 98 -2.52 1.58 -10.93
C ILE A 98 -2.26 0.25 -10.24
N ARG A 99 -2.98 -0.06 -9.16
CA ARG A 99 -2.81 -1.31 -8.41
C ARG A 99 -3.14 -2.55 -9.26
N SER A 100 -4.13 -2.45 -10.15
CA SER A 100 -4.47 -3.53 -11.08
C SER A 100 -3.30 -3.86 -12.01
N ALA A 101 -2.58 -2.83 -12.50
CA ALA A 101 -1.39 -3.02 -13.33
C ALA A 101 -0.23 -3.68 -12.54
N ILE A 102 -0.08 -3.39 -11.25
CA ILE A 102 0.90 -4.05 -10.38
C ILE A 102 0.54 -5.54 -10.18
N ALA A 103 -0.74 -5.83 -9.99
CA ALA A 103 -1.22 -7.17 -9.69
C ALA A 103 -1.37 -8.08 -10.92
N TYR A 104 -1.20 -7.52 -12.13
CA TYR A 104 -1.31 -8.31 -13.34
C TYR A 104 -0.23 -9.40 -13.40
N GLY A 105 -0.66 -10.65 -13.60
CA GLY A 105 0.25 -11.79 -13.63
C GLY A 105 0.87 -12.17 -12.30
N ALA A 106 0.36 -11.67 -11.17
CA ALA A 106 0.93 -11.93 -9.85
C ALA A 106 1.01 -13.43 -9.51
N SER A 107 0.09 -14.25 -10.04
CA SER A 107 0.13 -15.71 -9.89
C SER A 107 1.41 -16.36 -10.42
N SER A 108 2.11 -15.70 -11.35
CA SER A 108 3.35 -16.20 -11.94
C SER A 108 4.59 -15.84 -11.12
N PHE A 109 4.64 -14.66 -10.53
CA PHE A 109 5.86 -14.13 -9.90
C PHE A 109 5.76 -13.90 -8.39
N HIS A 110 4.56 -13.77 -7.83
CA HIS A 110 4.40 -13.48 -6.43
C HIS A 110 4.61 -14.72 -5.57
N LEU A 111 5.47 -14.56 -4.56
CA LEU A 111 5.63 -15.55 -3.51
C LEU A 111 4.90 -15.06 -2.26
N PRO A 112 4.00 -15.87 -1.72
CA PRO A 112 3.22 -15.49 -0.54
C PRO A 112 4.10 -15.13 0.64
N THR A 113 3.66 -14.11 1.41
CA THR A 113 4.32 -13.65 2.62
C THR A 113 3.37 -13.77 3.81
N HIS A 114 3.92 -14.07 4.99
CA HIS A 114 3.15 -14.04 6.23
C HIS A 114 2.81 -12.60 6.64
N ALA A 115 1.79 -12.45 7.48
CA ALA A 115 1.37 -11.15 7.97
C ALA A 115 2.50 -10.38 8.66
N GLU A 116 3.36 -11.05 9.40
CA GLU A 116 4.47 -10.47 10.17
C GLU A 116 5.76 -10.27 9.36
N ASP A 117 5.87 -10.93 8.21
CA ASP A 117 7.06 -10.89 7.37
C ASP A 117 7.08 -9.66 6.47
N LYS A 118 8.28 -9.22 6.13
CA LYS A 118 8.48 -8.19 5.09
C LYS A 118 8.47 -8.84 3.71
N PRO A 119 7.89 -8.16 2.71
CA PRO A 119 7.93 -8.64 1.32
C PRO A 119 9.38 -8.73 0.82
N LYS A 120 9.66 -9.70 -0.06
CA LYS A 120 10.98 -9.95 -0.65
C LYS A 120 10.93 -9.89 -2.18
N GLY A 121 12.10 -9.73 -2.79
CA GLY A 121 12.28 -9.83 -4.23
C GLY A 121 11.52 -8.76 -5.04
N ILE A 122 10.80 -9.20 -6.07
CA ILE A 122 10.03 -8.32 -6.93
C ILE A 122 8.93 -7.58 -6.14
N THR A 123 8.24 -8.26 -5.23
CA THR A 123 7.14 -7.68 -4.45
C THR A 123 7.63 -6.56 -3.54
N GLU A 124 8.81 -6.66 -2.94
CA GLU A 124 9.41 -5.56 -2.17
C GLU A 124 9.60 -4.30 -3.03
N ARG A 125 10.09 -4.48 -4.26
CA ARG A 125 10.31 -3.35 -5.18
C ARG A 125 9.00 -2.71 -5.62
N LEU A 126 8.00 -3.52 -5.94
CA LEU A 126 6.67 -3.05 -6.31
C LEU A 126 5.94 -2.37 -5.14
N SER A 127 6.17 -2.82 -3.90
CA SER A 127 5.66 -2.14 -2.69
C SER A 127 6.20 -0.72 -2.56
N LYS A 128 7.47 -0.48 -2.94
CA LYS A 128 8.03 0.88 -2.99
C LYS A 128 7.33 1.77 -4.01
N ALA A 129 6.86 1.20 -5.13
CA ALA A 129 6.05 1.93 -6.10
C ALA A 129 4.65 2.25 -5.53
N GLN A 130 3.95 1.28 -4.93
CA GLN A 130 2.70 1.55 -4.21
C GLN A 130 2.86 2.70 -3.22
N ASN A 131 3.92 2.70 -2.42
CA ASN A 131 4.16 3.72 -1.40
C ASN A 131 4.32 5.13 -2.00
N ARG A 132 4.82 5.26 -3.24
CA ARG A 132 4.85 6.56 -3.94
C ARG A 132 3.46 7.00 -4.34
N SER A 133 2.68 6.10 -4.96
CA SER A 133 1.28 6.38 -5.34
C SER A 133 0.44 6.78 -4.13
N LEU A 134 0.56 6.08 -2.99
CA LEU A 134 -0.19 6.40 -1.78
C LEU A 134 0.16 7.78 -1.21
N ARG A 135 1.41 8.24 -1.34
CA ARG A 135 1.78 9.60 -0.96
C ARG A 135 1.08 10.66 -1.81
N ILE A 136 0.92 10.40 -3.11
CA ILE A 136 0.18 11.30 -4.01
C ILE A 136 -1.31 11.28 -3.62
N VAL A 137 -1.89 10.10 -3.43
CA VAL A 137 -3.30 9.93 -3.02
C VAL A 137 -3.59 10.68 -1.72
N ALA A 138 -2.73 10.51 -0.72
CA ALA A 138 -2.90 11.13 0.60
C ALA A 138 -2.44 12.60 0.67
N GLY A 139 -1.73 13.12 -0.33
CA GLY A 139 -1.08 14.44 -0.25
C GLY A 139 -0.02 14.53 0.85
N ALA A 140 0.63 13.41 1.16
CA ALA A 140 1.52 13.27 2.29
C ALA A 140 2.98 13.55 1.94
N TYR A 141 3.77 13.90 2.95
CA TYR A 141 5.22 14.08 2.81
C TYR A 141 5.95 12.75 2.67
N LYS A 142 7.18 12.80 2.13
CA LYS A 142 8.05 11.63 1.99
C LYS A 142 8.36 10.97 3.35
N ALA A 143 8.43 11.75 4.40
CA ALA A 143 8.71 11.30 5.76
C ALA A 143 7.52 10.58 6.43
N THR A 144 6.31 10.67 5.88
CA THR A 144 5.12 10.00 6.44
C THR A 144 5.33 8.49 6.46
N PRO A 145 5.14 7.83 7.62
CA PRO A 145 5.29 6.38 7.75
C PRO A 145 4.35 5.63 6.80
N ILE A 146 4.87 4.59 6.16
CA ILE A 146 4.11 3.80 5.16
C ILE A 146 2.85 3.21 5.78
N ARG A 147 2.95 2.67 6.99
CA ARG A 147 1.83 2.12 7.72
C ARG A 147 0.68 3.13 7.90
N SER A 148 1.01 4.37 8.25
CA SER A 148 0.01 5.44 8.36
C SER A 148 -0.61 5.75 6.99
N LEU A 149 0.17 5.72 5.90
CA LEU A 149 -0.37 5.91 4.56
C LEU A 149 -1.35 4.80 4.16
N GLU A 150 -1.00 3.55 4.47
CA GLU A 150 -1.85 2.40 4.19
C GLU A 150 -3.19 2.52 4.92
N THR A 151 -3.19 2.84 6.21
CA THR A 151 -4.42 3.01 7.00
C THR A 151 -5.19 4.27 6.61
N GLU A 152 -4.54 5.43 6.45
CA GLU A 152 -5.21 6.67 6.03
C GLU A 152 -5.89 6.55 4.67
N THR A 153 -5.29 5.83 3.74
CA THR A 153 -5.89 5.57 2.41
C THR A 153 -6.76 4.32 2.39
N TRP A 154 -6.79 3.54 3.45
CA TRP A 154 -7.38 2.21 3.52
C TRP A 154 -6.99 1.34 2.32
N VAL A 155 -5.69 1.30 2.05
CA VAL A 155 -5.09 0.47 1.01
C VAL A 155 -4.11 -0.49 1.66
N PRO A 156 -4.37 -1.81 1.63
CA PRO A 156 -3.55 -2.79 2.30
C PRO A 156 -2.13 -2.86 1.73
N PRO A 157 -1.16 -3.35 2.51
CA PRO A 157 0.19 -3.68 2.04
C PRO A 157 0.12 -4.51 0.77
N LEU A 158 0.96 -4.20 -0.21
CA LEU A 158 0.88 -4.80 -1.54
C LEU A 158 1.02 -6.32 -1.51
N ASP A 159 1.94 -6.84 -0.73
CA ASP A 159 2.19 -8.27 -0.62
C ASP A 159 0.98 -9.05 -0.07
N LEU A 160 0.29 -8.50 0.93
CA LEU A 160 -0.93 -9.09 1.45
C LEU A 160 -2.07 -9.02 0.42
N TYR A 161 -2.16 -7.92 -0.32
CA TYR A 161 -3.10 -7.82 -1.42
C TYR A 161 -2.80 -8.83 -2.54
N LEU A 162 -1.53 -9.07 -2.85
CA LEU A 162 -1.15 -10.08 -3.83
C LEU A 162 -1.42 -11.51 -3.33
N ASN A 163 -1.29 -11.76 -2.01
CA ASN A 163 -1.74 -13.02 -1.41
C ASN A 163 -3.24 -13.27 -1.66
N LYS A 164 -4.08 -12.22 -1.44
CA LYS A 164 -5.51 -12.30 -1.77
C LYS A 164 -5.73 -12.61 -3.25
N ARG A 165 -5.04 -11.88 -4.15
CA ARG A 165 -5.16 -12.12 -5.61
C ARG A 165 -4.78 -13.54 -6.01
N LEU A 166 -3.79 -14.11 -5.34
CA LEU A 166 -3.38 -15.49 -5.55
C LEU A 166 -4.45 -16.47 -5.04
N ALA A 167 -5.04 -16.22 -3.87
CA ALA A 167 -6.15 -17.01 -3.34
C ALA A 167 -7.39 -16.95 -4.25
N ASP A 168 -7.74 -15.77 -4.75
CA ASP A 168 -8.85 -15.59 -5.72
C ASP A 168 -8.58 -16.34 -7.03
N PHE A 169 -7.32 -16.38 -7.49
CA PHE A 169 -6.93 -17.14 -8.68
C PHE A 169 -7.06 -18.63 -8.44
N GLU A 170 -6.56 -19.15 -7.33
CA GLU A 170 -6.67 -20.57 -6.97
C GLU A 170 -8.13 -21.00 -6.75
N ALA A 171 -8.97 -20.13 -6.18
CA ALA A 171 -10.40 -20.39 -6.01
C ALA A 171 -11.09 -20.56 -7.37
N ARG A 172 -10.79 -19.72 -8.35
CA ARG A 172 -11.35 -19.83 -9.71
C ARG A 172 -10.93 -21.12 -10.43
N LEU A 173 -9.68 -21.55 -10.25
CA LEU A 173 -9.21 -22.81 -10.81
C LEU A 173 -9.87 -24.03 -10.16
N GLY A 174 -10.31 -23.91 -8.92
CA GLY A 174 -11.03 -24.95 -8.20
C GLY A 174 -12.52 -25.09 -8.57
N THR A 175 -13.07 -24.14 -9.34
CA THR A 175 -14.47 -24.19 -9.81
C THR A 175 -14.54 -25.06 -11.06
N PRO A 176 -15.38 -26.11 -11.12
CA PRO A 176 -15.57 -26.88 -12.34
C PRO A 176 -16.09 -25.99 -13.46
N LEU A 177 -15.54 -26.12 -14.66
CA LEU A 177 -16.12 -25.53 -15.86
C LEU A 177 -17.53 -26.10 -16.06
N GLN A 178 -18.51 -25.24 -16.31
CA GLN A 178 -19.87 -25.70 -16.64
C GLN A 178 -19.78 -26.63 -17.83
N GLY A 179 -20.19 -27.93 -17.61
CA GLY A 179 -20.18 -28.97 -18.65
C GLY A 179 -19.34 -30.20 -18.37
N SER A 180 -18.53 -30.25 -17.33
CA SER A 180 -17.80 -31.46 -16.93
C SER A 180 -18.67 -32.26 -15.94
N SER A 181 -19.31 -33.31 -16.43
CA SER A 181 -20.05 -34.26 -15.61
C SER A 181 -19.10 -35.18 -14.84
N THR A 182 -18.45 -34.66 -13.85
CA THR A 182 -17.85 -35.47 -12.79
C THR A 182 -18.75 -35.39 -11.57
N THR A 183 -19.23 -36.52 -11.15
CA THR A 183 -20.04 -36.80 -9.96
C THR A 183 -19.41 -36.24 -8.70
N GLY A 184 -19.51 -34.94 -8.50
CA GLY A 184 -19.00 -34.24 -7.32
C GLY A 184 -20.08 -33.32 -6.78
N VAL A 185 -20.42 -33.51 -5.50
CA VAL A 185 -21.22 -32.57 -4.69
C VAL A 185 -20.89 -31.13 -5.04
N PRO A 186 -21.86 -30.26 -5.31
CA PRO A 186 -21.58 -28.84 -5.61
C PRO A 186 -20.77 -28.26 -4.46
N LYS A 187 -19.52 -27.86 -4.76
CA LYS A 187 -18.64 -27.28 -3.76
C LYS A 187 -19.23 -25.94 -3.37
N THR A 188 -19.61 -25.79 -2.12
CA THR A 188 -20.04 -24.51 -1.58
C THR A 188 -18.92 -23.47 -1.75
N THR A 189 -19.27 -22.21 -1.87
CA THR A 189 -18.29 -21.10 -1.97
C THR A 189 -17.25 -21.17 -0.86
N GLY A 190 -17.65 -21.53 0.36
CA GLY A 190 -16.74 -21.75 1.49
C GLY A 190 -15.71 -22.86 1.25
N ALA A 191 -16.12 -23.99 0.65
CA ALA A 191 -15.20 -25.08 0.33
C ALA A 191 -14.17 -24.71 -0.75
N ILE A 192 -14.55 -23.90 -1.74
CA ILE A 192 -13.64 -23.36 -2.76
C ILE A 192 -12.61 -22.43 -2.14
N ILE A 193 -13.04 -21.54 -1.26
CA ILE A 193 -12.14 -20.62 -0.53
C ILE A 193 -11.20 -21.42 0.37
N ALA A 194 -11.70 -22.43 1.09
CA ALA A 194 -10.89 -23.32 1.91
C ALA A 194 -9.78 -24.00 1.11
N GLN A 195 -10.13 -24.53 -0.06
CA GLN A 195 -9.16 -25.17 -0.95
C GLN A 195 -8.11 -24.17 -1.47
N ALA A 196 -8.52 -22.95 -1.84
CA ALA A 196 -7.62 -21.89 -2.27
C ALA A 196 -6.64 -21.49 -1.16
N CYS A 197 -7.13 -21.33 0.06
CA CYS A 197 -6.32 -21.02 1.23
C CYS A 197 -5.33 -22.15 1.56
N ASN A 198 -5.74 -23.41 1.45
CA ASN A 198 -4.86 -24.57 1.63
C ASN A 198 -3.73 -24.63 0.58
N LYS A 199 -4.05 -24.35 -0.70
CA LYS A 199 -3.03 -24.23 -1.75
C LYS A 199 -2.07 -23.09 -1.47
N LEU A 200 -2.56 -21.96 -1.00
CA LEU A 200 -1.73 -20.82 -0.61
C LEU A 200 -0.81 -21.19 0.55
N ALA A 201 -1.31 -21.85 1.58
CA ALA A 201 -0.51 -22.34 2.71
C ALA A 201 0.61 -23.29 2.26
N ARG A 202 0.33 -24.22 1.32
CA ARG A 202 1.35 -25.09 0.72
C ARG A 202 2.45 -24.29 -0.01
N ARG A 203 2.10 -23.20 -0.69
CA ARG A 203 3.07 -22.32 -1.34
C ARG A 203 3.96 -21.61 -0.31
N PHE A 204 3.43 -21.19 0.83
CA PHE A 204 4.23 -20.68 1.96
C PHE A 204 5.27 -21.71 2.46
N GLN A 205 4.86 -22.98 2.57
CA GLN A 205 5.76 -24.05 2.99
C GLN A 205 6.91 -24.26 2.02
N VAL A 206 6.64 -24.29 0.72
CA VAL A 206 7.67 -24.43 -0.32
C VAL A 206 8.65 -23.24 -0.30
N GLN A 207 8.16 -22.03 -0.10
CA GLN A 207 9.01 -20.84 -0.01
C GLN A 207 9.95 -20.90 1.20
N ARG A 208 9.44 -21.30 2.37
CA ARG A 208 10.28 -21.47 3.58
C ARG A 208 11.37 -22.50 3.38
N ARG A 209 11.09 -23.64 2.77
CA ARG A 209 12.09 -24.68 2.46
C ARG A 209 13.18 -24.17 1.51
N ARG A 210 12.85 -23.31 0.56
CA ARG A 210 13.83 -22.72 -0.38
C ARG A 210 14.74 -21.67 0.24
N SER A 211 14.25 -20.92 1.21
CA SER A 211 15.06 -19.90 1.92
C SER A 211 15.95 -20.51 3.00
N ARG A 212 15.68 -21.72 3.46
CA ARG A 212 16.50 -22.43 4.44
C ARG A 212 17.61 -23.24 3.74
N ARG A 213 18.67 -22.56 3.35
CA ARG A 213 19.95 -23.22 3.00
C ARG A 213 20.86 -23.43 4.22
N VAL A 214 20.37 -23.22 5.43
CA VAL A 214 21.12 -23.40 6.67
C VAL A 214 20.47 -24.50 7.49
N GLN A 215 21.28 -25.54 7.74
CA GLN A 215 20.99 -26.71 8.55
C GLN A 215 20.81 -26.34 10.01
N TYR A 216 19.64 -26.00 10.47
CA TYR A 216 19.27 -26.14 11.88
C TYR A 216 17.76 -26.45 11.96
N PRO A 217 17.38 -27.51 12.71
CA PRO A 217 15.98 -27.79 12.99
C PRO A 217 15.48 -26.73 13.98
N GLN A 218 14.80 -25.75 13.49
CA GLN A 218 14.05 -24.80 14.31
C GLN A 218 12.58 -25.20 14.31
N PRO A 219 11.86 -25.00 15.42
CA PRO A 219 10.57 -25.61 15.66
C PRO A 219 9.48 -25.15 14.69
N PRO A 220 8.50 -26.02 14.42
CA PRO A 220 7.41 -25.80 13.45
C PRO A 220 6.38 -24.75 13.87
N THR A 221 6.54 -24.13 15.04
CA THR A 221 5.53 -23.37 15.77
C THR A 221 4.89 -22.20 15.02
N ASP A 222 5.63 -21.43 14.23
CA ASP A 222 5.05 -20.25 13.54
C ASP A 222 4.32 -20.60 12.25
N MET A 223 4.68 -21.71 11.66
CA MET A 223 4.09 -22.20 10.41
C MET A 223 2.76 -22.91 10.66
N GLU A 224 2.67 -23.66 11.74
CA GLU A 224 1.42 -24.26 12.20
C GLU A 224 0.40 -23.18 12.58
N LYS A 225 0.82 -22.14 13.28
CA LYS A 225 -0.04 -20.99 13.62
C LYS A 225 -0.57 -20.28 12.38
N SER A 226 0.26 -20.06 11.35
CA SER A 226 -0.18 -19.43 10.10
C SER A 226 -1.10 -20.34 9.29
N THR A 227 -0.79 -21.64 9.24
CA THR A 227 -1.62 -22.64 8.56
C THR A 227 -2.96 -22.82 9.29
N ILE A 228 -2.95 -22.83 10.61
CA ILE A 228 -4.15 -22.87 11.44
C ILE A 228 -4.98 -21.60 11.22
N ALA A 229 -4.38 -20.42 11.20
CA ALA A 229 -5.10 -19.17 10.94
C ALA A 229 -5.77 -19.17 9.55
N VAL A 230 -5.04 -19.57 8.50
CA VAL A 230 -5.58 -19.69 7.14
C VAL A 230 -6.69 -20.73 7.07
N ASN A 231 -6.51 -21.90 7.70
CA ASN A 231 -7.52 -22.96 7.75
C ASN A 231 -8.72 -22.54 8.59
N THR A 232 -8.53 -21.81 9.69
CA THR A 232 -9.62 -21.28 10.52
C THR A 232 -10.49 -20.30 9.73
N TRP A 233 -9.89 -19.44 8.90
CA TRP A 233 -10.68 -18.58 8.03
C TRP A 233 -11.48 -19.37 7.00
N ALA A 234 -10.86 -20.38 6.41
CA ALA A 234 -11.49 -21.24 5.43
C ALA A 234 -12.69 -22.01 5.99
N THR A 235 -12.57 -22.51 7.21
CA THR A 235 -13.64 -23.26 7.90
C THR A 235 -14.78 -22.36 8.38
N GLN A 236 -14.50 -21.09 8.67
CA GLN A 236 -15.50 -20.11 9.09
C GLN A 236 -16.29 -19.47 7.93
N GLY A 237 -16.06 -19.89 6.70
CA GLY A 237 -16.73 -19.34 5.52
C GLY A 237 -16.35 -17.89 5.21
N ASN A 238 -15.24 -17.39 5.72
CA ASN A 238 -14.76 -16.03 5.50
C ASN A 238 -14.34 -15.83 4.03
N THR A 239 -14.55 -14.62 3.54
CA THR A 239 -14.13 -14.23 2.20
C THR A 239 -12.62 -13.95 2.16
N THR A 240 -12.03 -13.95 0.96
CA THR A 240 -10.63 -13.59 0.77
C THR A 240 -10.34 -12.13 1.17
N ASP A 241 -11.35 -11.25 1.12
CA ASP A 241 -11.26 -9.87 1.59
C ASP A 241 -11.13 -9.81 3.12
N GLN A 242 -11.93 -10.56 3.84
CA GLN A 242 -11.82 -10.67 5.31
C GLN A 242 -10.47 -11.27 5.73
N ALA A 243 -9.98 -12.28 5.00
CA ALA A 243 -8.67 -12.86 5.25
C ALA A 243 -7.53 -11.85 5.04
N LEU A 244 -7.64 -11.02 4.00
CA LEU A 244 -6.72 -9.91 3.76
C LEU A 244 -6.73 -8.91 4.92
N GLU A 245 -7.91 -8.46 5.32
CA GLU A 245 -8.09 -7.45 6.38
C GLU A 245 -7.54 -7.94 7.72
N ARG A 246 -7.83 -9.17 8.12
CA ARG A 246 -7.26 -9.80 9.31
C ARG A 246 -5.75 -9.94 9.27
N SER A 247 -5.19 -10.36 8.12
CA SER A 247 -3.72 -10.43 7.95
C SER A 247 -3.07 -9.06 8.07
N TRP A 248 -3.74 -8.03 7.56
CA TRP A 248 -3.28 -6.67 7.67
C TRP A 248 -3.37 -6.14 9.11
N GLU A 249 -4.45 -6.42 9.82
CA GLU A 249 -4.61 -6.07 11.24
C GLU A 249 -3.54 -6.74 12.12
N VAL A 250 -3.23 -8.03 11.88
CA VAL A 250 -2.13 -8.72 12.57
C VAL A 250 -0.80 -8.00 12.34
N ARG A 251 -0.48 -7.64 11.08
CA ARG A 251 0.73 -6.86 10.75
C ARG A 251 0.74 -5.50 11.43
N TRP A 252 -0.38 -4.80 11.42
CA TRP A 252 -0.55 -3.52 12.08
C TRP A 252 -0.23 -3.60 13.58
N ASN A 253 -0.82 -4.57 14.26
CA ASN A 253 -0.61 -4.77 15.70
C ASN A 253 0.82 -5.22 16.03
N HIS A 254 1.42 -6.09 15.22
CA HIS A 254 2.79 -6.55 15.42
C HIS A 254 3.82 -5.40 15.34
N VAL A 255 3.70 -4.54 14.35
CA VAL A 255 4.59 -3.38 14.21
C VAL A 255 4.38 -2.38 15.34
N PHE A 256 3.16 -2.22 15.83
CA PHE A 256 2.86 -1.35 16.99
C PHE A 256 3.57 -1.83 18.25
N ARG A 257 3.50 -3.12 18.55
CA ARG A 257 4.19 -3.74 19.70
C ARG A 257 5.70 -3.65 19.60
N SER A 258 6.27 -3.77 18.40
CA SER A 258 7.72 -3.68 18.21
C SER A 258 8.25 -2.26 18.40
N LEU A 259 7.50 -1.23 17.97
CA LEU A 259 7.87 0.16 18.18
C LEU A 259 7.79 0.57 19.65
N SER A 260 6.76 0.14 20.37
CA SER A 260 6.64 0.42 21.82
C SER A 260 7.78 -0.20 22.63
N ARG A 261 8.36 -1.32 22.19
CA ARG A 261 9.55 -1.92 22.83
C ARG A 261 10.84 -1.17 22.53
N GLN A 262 10.98 -0.56 21.35
CA GLN A 262 12.17 0.20 20.98
C GLN A 262 12.24 1.61 21.58
N THR A 263 11.09 2.19 21.95
CA THR A 263 11.00 3.54 22.54
C THR A 263 11.03 3.55 24.06
N GLN A 264 11.36 2.46 24.71
CA GLN A 264 11.40 2.34 26.19
C GLN A 264 12.40 3.29 26.90
N GLY A 265 13.11 4.15 26.16
CA GLY A 265 14.08 5.10 26.72
C GLY A 265 13.75 6.59 26.60
N SER A 266 12.81 7.03 25.78
CA SER A 266 12.70 8.48 25.47
C SER A 266 11.32 9.06 25.20
N ILE A 267 10.26 8.26 25.05
CA ILE A 267 8.88 8.76 24.90
C ILE A 267 7.97 7.83 25.74
N PRO A 268 7.14 8.38 26.63
CA PRO A 268 6.19 7.55 27.35
C PRO A 268 5.28 6.81 26.36
N PRO A 269 4.99 5.51 26.62
CA PRO A 269 4.10 4.74 25.75
C PRO A 269 2.77 5.48 25.65
N GLN A 270 2.27 5.64 24.43
CA GLN A 270 0.93 6.19 24.24
C GLN A 270 -0.09 5.27 24.94
N PRO A 271 -1.00 5.81 25.74
CA PRO A 271 -2.04 5.03 26.35
C PRO A 271 -2.80 4.20 25.31
N ALA A 272 -3.26 3.01 25.69
CA ALA A 272 -4.00 2.11 24.79
C ALA A 272 -5.20 2.79 24.11
N ASP A 273 -5.81 3.76 24.81
CA ASP A 273 -6.94 4.57 24.33
C ASP A 273 -6.57 5.58 23.23
N GLU A 274 -5.28 5.83 22.99
CA GLU A 274 -4.76 6.75 21.98
C GLU A 274 -4.28 6.04 20.73
N GLN A 275 -4.49 4.73 20.59
CA GLN A 275 -4.13 4.01 19.37
C GLN A 275 -5.15 4.31 18.26
N PRO A 276 -4.69 4.64 17.04
CA PRO A 276 -5.60 4.82 15.91
C PRO A 276 -6.38 3.53 15.67
N SER A 277 -7.69 3.63 15.54
CA SER A 277 -8.50 2.45 15.26
C SER A 277 -8.16 1.91 13.86
N PHE A 278 -7.98 0.60 13.76
CA PHE A 278 -7.84 -0.09 12.48
C PHE A 278 -9.25 -0.34 11.91
N SER A 279 -9.71 0.57 11.05
CA SER A 279 -11.05 0.52 10.44
C SER A 279 -11.12 1.34 9.15
N ASP A 280 -11.93 0.88 8.20
CA ASP A 280 -12.27 1.59 6.96
C ASP A 280 -13.07 2.89 7.19
N GLN A 281 -13.65 3.03 8.38
CA GLN A 281 -14.38 4.23 8.77
C GLN A 281 -13.54 5.52 8.67
N ILE A 282 -12.21 5.38 8.63
CA ILE A 282 -11.29 6.50 8.38
C ILE A 282 -11.63 7.23 7.07
N LEU A 283 -12.10 6.51 6.05
CA LEU A 283 -12.47 7.12 4.78
C LEU A 283 -13.65 8.09 4.91
N ARG A 284 -14.56 7.87 5.88
CA ARG A 284 -15.68 8.77 6.15
C ARG A 284 -15.25 10.15 6.62
N LEU A 285 -14.08 10.25 7.26
CA LEU A 285 -13.50 11.55 7.65
C LEU A 285 -13.19 12.42 6.43
N HIS A 286 -12.92 11.79 5.29
CA HIS A 286 -12.56 12.48 4.05
C HIS A 286 -13.74 12.76 3.12
N GLU A 287 -14.95 12.29 3.46
CA GLU A 287 -16.16 12.56 2.70
C GLU A 287 -16.48 14.06 2.69
N GLY A 288 -16.70 14.61 1.50
CA GLY A 288 -17.02 16.04 1.33
C GLY A 288 -15.83 16.99 1.54
N LEU A 289 -14.63 16.51 1.87
CA LEU A 289 -13.45 17.36 1.96
C LEU A 289 -12.84 17.63 0.58
N THR A 290 -12.38 18.85 0.37
CA THR A 290 -11.53 19.20 -0.78
C THR A 290 -10.19 18.45 -0.69
N LYS A 291 -9.42 18.43 -1.77
CA LYS A 291 -8.09 17.80 -1.76
C LYS A 291 -7.17 18.43 -0.72
N ALA A 292 -7.16 19.74 -0.60
CA ALA A 292 -6.36 20.46 0.37
C ALA A 292 -6.71 20.09 1.81
N GLN A 293 -7.99 20.10 2.15
CA GLN A 293 -8.48 19.72 3.48
C GLN A 293 -8.15 18.26 3.80
N SER A 294 -8.39 17.36 2.84
CA SER A 294 -8.11 15.93 2.99
C SER A 294 -6.62 15.64 3.19
N SER A 295 -5.75 16.30 2.42
CA SER A 295 -4.30 16.17 2.58
C SER A 295 -3.82 16.72 3.93
N LEU A 296 -4.38 17.84 4.35
CA LEU A 296 -4.06 18.47 5.63
C LEU A 296 -4.52 17.61 6.81
N LEU A 297 -5.69 16.95 6.69
CA LEU A 297 -6.16 16.00 7.69
C LEU A 297 -5.18 14.84 7.86
N VAL A 298 -4.73 14.21 6.77
CA VAL A 298 -3.71 13.14 6.82
C VAL A 298 -2.43 13.65 7.50
N GLN A 299 -1.97 14.84 7.13
CA GLN A 299 -0.75 15.43 7.70
C GLN A 299 -0.89 15.73 9.20
N ALA A 300 -2.03 16.27 9.63
CA ALA A 300 -2.31 16.55 11.04
C ALA A 300 -2.38 15.25 11.87
N ARG A 301 -3.05 14.21 11.37
CA ARG A 301 -3.17 12.90 12.02
C ARG A 301 -1.84 12.17 12.15
N THR A 302 -0.98 12.28 11.15
CA THR A 302 0.33 11.60 11.14
C THR A 302 1.42 12.41 11.83
N GLY A 303 1.16 13.66 12.20
CA GLY A 303 2.16 14.58 12.77
C GLY A 303 3.22 15.02 11.76
N VAL A 304 3.09 14.65 10.48
CA VAL A 304 4.03 15.02 9.41
C VAL A 304 3.41 16.12 8.56
N ILE A 305 3.42 17.33 9.07
CA ILE A 305 2.76 18.51 8.53
C ILE A 305 3.78 19.63 8.32
N GLY A 306 3.58 20.51 7.33
CA GLY A 306 4.49 21.58 6.93
C GLY A 306 4.65 22.72 7.93
N LEU A 307 4.56 22.48 9.24
CA LEU A 307 4.82 23.42 10.32
C LEU A 307 6.31 23.45 10.68
N ARG A 308 6.75 24.49 11.36
CA ARG A 308 8.18 24.74 11.68
C ARG A 308 8.84 23.57 12.40
N ASP A 309 8.16 22.89 13.34
CA ASP A 309 8.73 21.76 14.07
C ASP A 309 9.17 20.64 13.12
N PHE A 310 8.29 20.23 12.18
CA PHE A 310 8.61 19.19 11.20
C PHE A 310 9.64 19.68 10.17
N LEU A 311 9.46 20.90 9.64
CA LEU A 311 10.36 21.45 8.63
C LEU A 311 11.79 21.63 9.17
N PHE A 312 11.94 22.01 10.43
CA PHE A 312 13.24 22.07 11.10
C PHE A 312 13.89 20.69 11.25
N LYS A 313 13.10 19.67 11.67
CA LYS A 313 13.57 18.27 11.79
C LYS A 313 14.11 17.72 10.46
N VAL A 314 13.49 18.08 9.35
CA VAL A 314 13.94 17.64 8.01
C VAL A 314 14.94 18.61 7.38
N LYS A 315 15.46 19.56 8.14
CA LYS A 315 16.45 20.56 7.70
C LYS A 315 16.01 21.33 6.46
N ALA A 316 14.74 21.72 6.41
CA ALA A 316 14.21 22.51 5.31
C ALA A 316 14.90 23.89 5.26
N ARG A 317 15.26 24.32 4.04
CA ARG A 317 15.89 25.65 3.84
C ARG A 317 14.97 26.75 4.38
N ARG A 318 15.53 27.78 4.97
CA ARG A 318 14.84 28.98 5.52
C ARG A 318 14.02 28.75 6.79
N ILE A 319 14.17 27.63 7.49
CA ILE A 319 13.54 27.39 8.78
C ILE A 319 14.62 27.34 9.87
N PRO A 320 14.96 28.48 10.50
CA PRO A 320 16.07 28.55 11.45
C PRO A 320 15.71 27.93 12.81
N THR A 321 14.42 27.84 13.14
CA THR A 321 13.97 27.44 14.48
C THR A 321 12.68 26.63 14.39
N PRO A 322 12.52 25.61 15.27
CA PRO A 322 11.28 24.83 15.34
C PRO A 322 10.15 25.53 16.10
N TYR A 323 10.43 26.67 16.72
CA TYR A 323 9.50 27.34 17.63
C TYR A 323 8.44 28.17 16.90
N CYS A 324 7.26 28.23 17.52
CA CYS A 324 6.19 29.12 17.11
C CYS A 324 6.61 30.59 17.32
N GLY A 325 6.07 31.49 16.50
CA GLY A 325 6.29 32.93 16.66
C GLY A 325 5.81 33.52 17.99
N CYS A 326 5.02 32.79 18.78
CA CYS A 326 4.63 33.18 20.15
C CYS A 326 5.76 32.99 21.20
N GLY A 327 6.87 32.33 20.84
CA GLY A 327 8.01 32.04 21.70
C GLY A 327 7.80 30.93 22.75
N ARG A 328 6.54 30.48 22.99
CA ARG A 328 6.21 29.59 24.12
C ARG A 328 6.25 28.10 23.80
N GLY A 329 6.49 27.69 22.56
CA GLY A 329 6.53 26.25 22.23
C GLY A 329 6.92 25.98 20.78
N ARG A 330 7.18 24.71 20.48
CA ARG A 330 7.44 24.24 19.10
C ARG A 330 6.17 24.38 18.27
N GLU A 331 6.30 24.77 17.01
CA GLU A 331 5.15 24.94 16.12
C GLU A 331 4.65 23.60 15.61
N THR A 332 3.80 22.96 16.39
CA THR A 332 3.08 21.72 16.10
C THR A 332 1.58 21.99 16.01
N VAL A 333 0.81 21.00 15.54
CA VAL A 333 -0.66 21.09 15.50
C VAL A 333 -1.21 21.29 16.91
N GLU A 334 -0.72 20.51 17.88
CA GLU A 334 -1.14 20.60 19.27
C GLU A 334 -0.90 21.98 19.85
N HIS A 335 0.31 22.53 19.63
CA HIS A 335 0.63 23.87 20.13
C HIS A 335 -0.32 24.92 19.55
N LEU A 336 -0.52 24.92 18.24
CA LEU A 336 -1.37 25.92 17.57
C LEU A 336 -2.84 25.81 17.98
N VAL A 337 -3.35 24.60 18.10
CA VAL A 337 -4.76 24.34 18.38
C VAL A 337 -5.10 24.54 19.88
N ILE A 338 -4.19 24.14 20.78
CA ILE A 338 -4.47 24.10 22.23
C ILE A 338 -3.79 25.23 22.97
N TRP A 339 -2.46 25.32 22.85
CA TRP A 339 -1.63 26.04 23.80
C TRP A 339 -1.11 27.39 23.34
N CYS A 340 -1.20 27.68 22.04
CA CYS A 340 -0.66 28.95 21.53
C CYS A 340 -1.47 30.13 22.10
N PRO A 341 -0.84 31.02 22.89
CA PRO A 341 -1.53 32.17 23.44
C PRO A 341 -1.84 33.24 22.37
N ASN A 342 -1.07 33.20 21.27
CA ASN A 342 -1.23 34.13 20.16
C ASN A 342 -1.45 33.31 18.86
N PRO A 343 -2.62 32.64 18.72
CA PRO A 343 -2.90 31.83 17.54
C PRO A 343 -3.00 32.72 16.30
N PRO A 344 -2.64 32.20 15.12
CA PRO A 344 -2.62 33.00 13.89
C PRO A 344 -4.01 33.50 13.46
N LYS A 345 -5.06 32.91 13.98
CA LYS A 345 -6.47 33.26 13.76
C LYS A 345 -7.29 32.85 14.98
N LEU A 346 -8.38 33.52 15.24
CA LEU A 346 -9.32 33.10 16.29
C LEU A 346 -9.83 31.67 16.02
N ARG A 347 -9.88 30.86 17.07
CA ARG A 347 -10.39 29.48 16.98
C ARG A 347 -11.90 29.52 16.77
N THR A 348 -12.38 28.71 15.84
CA THR A 348 -13.81 28.68 15.46
C THR A 348 -14.65 27.71 16.29
N TRP A 349 -14.02 27.01 17.24
CA TRP A 349 -14.66 26.09 18.17
C TRP A 349 -14.55 26.57 19.61
N ASN A 350 -15.39 26.01 20.46
CA ASN A 350 -15.28 26.27 21.90
C ASN A 350 -13.98 25.64 22.42
N THR A 351 -13.10 26.45 23.01
CA THR A 351 -11.83 26.00 23.58
C THR A 351 -11.99 24.96 24.68
N ALA A 352 -13.17 24.88 25.28
CA ALA A 352 -13.50 23.85 26.26
C ALA A 352 -13.59 22.43 25.65
N GLU A 353 -13.81 22.31 24.33
CA GLU A 353 -13.93 21.01 23.65
C GLU A 353 -12.55 20.38 23.36
N ILE A 354 -11.47 21.20 23.26
CA ILE A 354 -10.11 20.71 23.01
C ILE A 354 -9.17 21.38 24.01
N ARG A 355 -9.05 20.82 25.21
CA ARG A 355 -8.19 21.35 26.29
C ARG A 355 -6.86 20.64 26.39
N SER A 356 -6.81 19.41 25.95
CA SER A 356 -5.67 18.53 26.10
C SER A 356 -5.25 17.90 24.77
N ARG A 357 -4.03 17.37 24.75
CA ARG A 357 -3.53 16.53 23.64
C ARG A 357 -4.46 15.35 23.37
N ARG A 358 -5.00 14.75 24.42
CA ARG A 358 -5.93 13.62 24.34
C ARG A 358 -7.25 14.02 23.66
N ASP A 359 -7.77 15.20 23.94
CA ASP A 359 -9.00 15.69 23.29
C ASP A 359 -8.77 15.93 21.81
N LEU A 360 -7.67 16.61 21.45
CA LEU A 360 -7.29 16.80 20.05
C LEU A 360 -7.11 15.47 19.31
N TYR A 361 -6.49 14.50 19.96
CA TYR A 361 -6.32 13.17 19.40
C TYR A 361 -7.69 12.51 19.15
N LYS A 362 -8.61 12.55 20.10
CA LYS A 362 -9.97 12.04 19.92
C LYS A 362 -10.74 12.76 18.81
N VAL A 363 -10.51 14.05 18.63
CA VAL A 363 -11.11 14.81 17.52
C VAL A 363 -10.55 14.38 16.18
N LEU A 364 -9.25 14.22 16.06
CA LEU A 364 -8.59 13.85 14.79
C LEU A 364 -8.76 12.36 14.44
N HIS A 365 -8.88 11.47 15.43
CA HIS A 365 -8.85 10.01 15.22
C HIS A 365 -10.14 9.27 15.61
N GLY A 366 -10.98 9.85 16.45
CA GLY A 366 -12.07 9.12 17.11
C GLY A 366 -13.48 9.40 16.61
N GLY A 367 -13.70 10.35 15.69
CA GLY A 367 -15.05 10.79 15.36
C GLY A 367 -15.41 10.74 13.89
N THR A 368 -16.17 9.73 13.47
CA THR A 368 -16.70 9.64 12.10
C THR A 368 -18.14 10.13 11.97
N LYS A 369 -18.77 10.57 13.06
CA LYS A 369 -20.18 11.00 13.08
C LYS A 369 -20.42 12.16 14.07
N GLY A 370 -21.44 12.96 13.79
CA GLY A 370 -21.94 14.00 14.70
C GLY A 370 -20.95 15.13 15.00
N ASN A 371 -21.04 15.70 16.19
CA ASN A 371 -20.25 16.87 16.61
C ASN A 371 -18.74 16.67 16.49
N LYS A 372 -18.22 15.46 16.70
CA LYS A 372 -16.78 15.18 16.59
C LYS A 372 -16.26 15.30 15.16
N LEU A 373 -17.04 14.86 14.17
CA LEU A 373 -16.71 15.04 12.76
C LEU A 373 -16.70 16.52 12.37
N ASN A 374 -17.71 17.27 12.83
CA ASN A 374 -17.81 18.72 12.59
C ASN A 374 -16.62 19.45 13.24
N LEU A 375 -16.27 19.09 14.46
CA LEU A 375 -15.12 19.68 15.16
C LEU A 375 -13.79 19.35 14.47
N CYS A 376 -13.63 18.12 14.00
CA CYS A 376 -12.46 17.73 13.19
C CYS A 376 -12.36 18.60 11.93
N ARG A 377 -13.46 18.77 11.20
CA ARG A 377 -13.53 19.62 10.01
C ARG A 377 -13.23 21.08 10.33
N ALA A 378 -13.78 21.62 11.41
CA ALA A 378 -13.50 22.97 11.86
C ALA A 378 -12.01 23.20 12.14
N VAL A 379 -11.36 22.26 12.82
CA VAL A 379 -9.91 22.32 13.09
C VAL A 379 -9.11 22.31 11.79
N ILE A 380 -9.47 21.44 10.82
CA ILE A 380 -8.76 21.36 9.53
C ILE A 380 -8.98 22.63 8.69
N CYS A 381 -10.19 23.16 8.62
CA CYS A 381 -10.49 24.41 7.93
C CYS A 381 -9.75 25.59 8.57
N TRP A 382 -9.68 25.63 9.89
CA TRP A 382 -8.92 26.64 10.63
C TRP A 382 -7.42 26.54 10.33
N LEU A 383 -6.83 25.33 10.35
CA LEU A 383 -5.43 25.10 10.00
C LEU A 383 -5.14 25.55 8.57
N LEU A 384 -6.04 25.25 7.63
CA LEU A 384 -5.90 25.66 6.23
C LEU A 384 -5.88 27.19 6.10
N GLY A 385 -6.79 27.90 6.80
CA GLY A 385 -6.88 29.36 6.81
C GLY A 385 -5.88 30.07 7.72
N SER A 386 -5.01 29.34 8.44
CA SER A 386 -4.09 29.90 9.44
C SER A 386 -2.93 30.71 8.85
N GLY A 387 -2.65 30.58 7.55
CA GLY A 387 -1.48 31.19 6.90
C GLY A 387 -0.13 30.59 7.31
N ARG A 388 -0.11 29.61 8.22
CA ARG A 388 1.13 28.93 8.68
C ARG A 388 1.67 27.91 7.69
N LEU A 389 0.88 27.52 6.70
CA LEU A 389 1.19 26.51 5.70
C LEU A 389 1.28 27.17 4.31
N PRO A 390 2.46 27.68 3.91
CA PRO A 390 2.61 28.45 2.66
C PRO A 390 2.16 27.70 1.41
N GLU A 391 2.34 26.37 1.40
CA GLU A 391 1.95 25.49 0.31
C GLU A 391 0.42 25.42 0.08
N TYR A 392 -0.37 25.78 1.10
CA TYR A 392 -1.84 25.78 1.02
C TYR A 392 -2.44 27.18 0.78
N ARG A 393 -1.62 28.22 0.58
CA ARG A 393 -2.07 29.61 0.46
C ARG A 393 -3.15 29.80 -0.62
N LEU A 394 -2.98 29.18 -1.80
CA LEU A 394 -3.96 29.30 -2.88
C LEU A 394 -5.27 28.58 -2.51
N ALA A 395 -5.18 27.38 -1.96
CA ALA A 395 -6.37 26.63 -1.52
C ALA A 395 -7.13 27.35 -0.40
N ALA A 396 -6.41 28.02 0.51
CA ALA A 396 -7.01 28.84 1.56
C ALA A 396 -7.76 30.06 1.00
N LYS A 397 -7.24 30.73 -0.04
CA LYS A 397 -7.92 31.82 -0.72
C LYS A 397 -9.22 31.38 -1.37
N LEU A 398 -9.15 30.30 -2.16
CA LEU A 398 -10.33 29.74 -2.83
C LEU A 398 -11.43 29.26 -1.86
N GLN A 399 -11.06 28.87 -0.65
CA GLN A 399 -12.04 28.48 0.38
C GLN A 399 -12.75 29.69 1.00
N LEU A 400 -12.14 30.89 0.97
CA LEU A 400 -12.76 32.12 1.48
C LEU A 400 -13.68 32.78 0.46
N GLU A 401 -13.58 32.41 -0.82
CA GLU A 401 -14.40 32.91 -1.92
C GLU A 401 -15.67 32.06 -2.17
N LEU A 402 -15.77 30.89 -1.55
CA LEU A 402 -16.94 29.99 -1.55
C LEU A 402 -17.74 30.14 -0.24
#